data_d23a99072d91a0959648a43b932bbd3a
#
_entry.id   d23a99072d91a0959648a43b932bbd3a
#
_cell.length_a   1.000
_cell.length_b   1.000
_cell.length_c   1.000
_cell.angle_alpha   90.00
_cell.angle_beta   90.00
_cell.angle_gamma   90.00
#
_symmetry.space_group_name_H-M   'P 1'
#
loop_
_entity.id
_entity.type
_entity.pdbx_description
1 polymer ?
#
loop_
_entity_poly.entity_id
_entity_poly.type
_entity_poly.pdbx_seq_one_letter_code
_entity_poly.pdbx_strand_id
1 'polypeptide(L)'
;MARYRLLNVIIPRLLPSFLYALYGSCKIEARGEEYLKEVSGPVIYAGWHGVLPFILYFGRKVKMATMVSQSEDGSLIVPVFERFGFEVVRGSSGRGGASALRQIYRFLKKGCNVGFAVDGSRGPARRVQGGTLFLAAHTGSPIIPINVVYSHSIKFNSWDKMEIPIPFSRVLILYGPPIYIKRGIGEEEFEAIRLKLERILFELYREGMMEIKR
;
A
#
# COMPACT_ATOMS: atom_id res chain seq x y z
N MET A 1 -14.17 22.80 15.11
CA MET A 1 -12.81 23.32 14.81
C MET A 1 -11.76 22.91 15.84
N ALA A 2 -11.96 23.04 17.17
CA ALA A 2 -10.96 22.68 18.17
C ALA A 2 -10.55 21.20 18.16
N ARG A 3 -11.49 20.26 17.99
CA ARG A 3 -11.23 18.81 17.93
C ARG A 3 -10.30 18.42 16.78
N TYR A 4 -10.46 19.00 15.60
CA TYR A 4 -9.58 18.76 14.45
C TYR A 4 -8.19 19.32 14.67
N ARG A 5 -8.04 20.49 15.31
CA ARG A 5 -6.72 21.05 15.66
C ARG A 5 -5.95 20.15 16.62
N LEU A 6 -6.63 19.57 17.61
CA LEU A 6 -6.02 18.66 18.56
C LEU A 6 -5.57 17.35 17.87
N LEU A 7 -6.40 16.77 17.02
CA LEU A 7 -6.07 15.56 16.25
C LEU A 7 -4.88 15.80 15.31
N ASN A 8 -4.80 16.96 14.66
CA ASN A 8 -3.67 17.35 13.79
C ASN A 8 -2.32 17.39 14.51
N VAL A 9 -2.31 17.55 15.83
CA VAL A 9 -1.09 17.57 16.63
C VAL A 9 -0.80 16.20 17.23
N ILE A 10 -1.82 15.51 17.71
CA ILE A 10 -1.68 14.24 18.44
C ILE A 10 -1.35 13.09 17.49
N ILE A 11 -2.10 12.95 16.39
CA ILE A 11 -1.94 11.82 15.45
C ILE A 11 -0.51 11.77 14.88
N PRO A 12 0.05 12.84 14.30
CA PRO A 12 1.40 12.79 13.76
C PRO A 12 2.49 12.50 14.79
N ARG A 13 2.25 12.82 16.06
CA ARG A 13 3.23 12.61 17.13
C ARG A 13 3.15 11.23 17.76
N LEU A 14 1.95 10.73 18.03
CA LEU A 14 1.76 9.48 18.78
C LEU A 14 1.62 8.26 17.88
N LEU A 15 0.95 8.37 16.73
CA LEU A 15 0.70 7.24 15.84
C LEU A 15 1.98 6.57 15.35
N PRO A 16 3.04 7.28 14.92
CA PRO A 16 4.30 6.63 14.57
C PRO A 16 4.89 5.82 15.70
N SER A 17 4.97 6.39 16.90
CA SER A 17 5.53 5.71 18.08
C SER A 17 4.69 4.49 18.46
N PHE A 18 3.38 4.59 18.37
CA PHE A 18 2.47 3.47 18.59
C PHE A 18 2.69 2.35 17.56
N LEU A 19 2.77 2.67 16.27
CA LEU A 19 3.01 1.67 15.21
C LEU A 19 4.40 1.04 15.35
N TYR A 20 5.42 1.81 15.74
CA TYR A 20 6.75 1.27 16.03
C TYR A 20 6.72 0.26 17.19
N ALA A 21 6.06 0.60 18.28
CA ALA A 21 5.95 -0.29 19.44
C ALA A 21 5.12 -1.55 19.09
N LEU A 22 3.98 -1.37 18.43
CA LEU A 22 3.09 -2.45 18.06
C LEU A 22 3.76 -3.45 17.12
N TYR A 23 4.20 -3.00 15.94
CA TYR A 23 4.82 -3.90 14.95
C TYR A 23 6.22 -4.35 15.36
N GLY A 24 6.92 -3.55 16.18
CA GLY A 24 8.20 -3.95 16.78
C GLY A 24 8.08 -5.09 17.78
N SER A 25 6.92 -5.25 18.42
CA SER A 25 6.63 -6.38 19.31
C SER A 25 6.26 -7.68 18.56
N CYS A 26 5.91 -7.58 17.28
CA CYS A 26 5.42 -8.70 16.49
C CYS A 26 6.58 -9.50 15.86
N LYS A 27 6.36 -10.81 15.69
CA LYS A 27 7.24 -11.66 14.88
C LYS A 27 6.85 -11.53 13.40
N ILE A 28 7.69 -10.84 12.61
CA ILE A 28 7.43 -10.56 11.20
C ILE A 28 8.19 -11.57 10.35
N GLU A 29 7.48 -12.28 9.49
CA GLU A 29 7.98 -13.22 8.51
C GLU A 29 7.55 -12.79 7.11
N ALA A 30 8.31 -13.20 6.07
CA ALA A 30 7.98 -12.88 4.69
C ALA A 30 7.99 -14.13 3.80
N ARG A 31 7.18 -14.11 2.74
CA ARG A 31 7.13 -15.13 1.68
C ARG A 31 7.10 -14.44 0.32
N GLY A 32 7.68 -15.08 -0.68
CA GLY A 32 7.73 -14.55 -2.04
C GLY A 32 8.79 -13.45 -2.23
N GLU A 33 9.76 -13.30 -1.31
CA GLU A 33 10.86 -12.32 -1.44
C GLU A 33 11.74 -12.60 -2.67
N GLU A 34 11.74 -13.82 -3.19
CA GLU A 34 12.41 -14.19 -4.44
C GLU A 34 11.93 -13.34 -5.61
N TYR A 35 10.65 -12.99 -5.67
CA TYR A 35 10.10 -12.11 -6.70
C TYR A 35 10.72 -10.71 -6.72
N LEU A 36 11.18 -10.23 -5.57
CA LEU A 36 11.87 -8.95 -5.50
C LEU A 36 13.29 -9.03 -6.07
N LYS A 37 13.92 -10.21 -6.02
CA LYS A 37 15.27 -10.45 -6.56
C LYS A 37 15.25 -10.61 -8.07
N GLU A 38 14.13 -11.01 -8.65
CA GLU A 38 13.92 -11.16 -10.09
C GLU A 38 13.76 -9.82 -10.82
N VAL A 39 13.51 -8.74 -10.06
CA VAL A 39 13.19 -7.43 -10.62
C VAL A 39 14.38 -6.49 -10.54
N SER A 40 14.71 -5.86 -11.67
CA SER A 40 15.72 -4.80 -11.75
C SER A 40 15.04 -3.42 -11.69
N GLY A 41 15.52 -2.55 -10.79
CA GLY A 41 15.02 -1.18 -10.67
C GLY A 41 13.80 -1.03 -9.74
N PRO A 42 13.14 0.14 -9.78
CA PRO A 42 12.06 0.46 -8.87
C PRO A 42 10.79 -0.28 -9.20
N VAL A 43 10.06 -0.66 -8.16
CA VAL A 43 8.80 -1.41 -8.25
C VAL A 43 7.62 -0.59 -7.74
N ILE A 44 6.42 -1.01 -8.14
CA ILE A 44 5.15 -0.49 -7.63
C ILE A 44 4.55 -1.55 -6.71
N TYR A 45 4.64 -1.34 -5.40
CA TYR A 45 3.96 -2.20 -4.44
C TYR A 45 2.45 -1.93 -4.47
N ALA A 46 1.67 -2.97 -4.63
CA ALA A 46 0.22 -2.92 -4.74
C ALA A 46 -0.43 -3.75 -3.62
N GLY A 47 -1.10 -3.10 -2.69
CA GLY A 47 -1.80 -3.76 -1.57
C GLY A 47 -3.16 -3.13 -1.32
N TRP A 48 -3.96 -3.74 -0.43
CA TRP A 48 -5.25 -3.20 -0.02
C TRP A 48 -5.09 -2.03 0.95
N HIS A 49 -6.06 -1.10 0.97
CA HIS A 49 -6.06 0.02 1.91
C HIS A 49 -6.07 -0.43 3.38
N GLY A 50 -6.77 -1.51 3.68
CA GLY A 50 -6.88 -2.03 5.04
C GLY A 50 -5.57 -2.49 5.69
N VAL A 51 -4.47 -2.68 4.92
CA VAL A 51 -3.15 -3.03 5.44
C VAL A 51 -2.18 -1.85 5.52
N LEU A 52 -2.63 -0.63 5.23
CA LEU A 52 -1.80 0.58 5.25
C LEU A 52 -1.03 0.80 6.56
N PRO A 53 -1.57 0.55 7.77
CA PRO A 53 -0.80 0.72 9.00
C PRO A 53 0.48 -0.12 9.03
N PHE A 54 0.44 -1.34 8.48
CA PHE A 54 1.63 -2.16 8.32
C PHE A 54 2.56 -1.62 7.23
N ILE A 55 2.03 -1.17 6.10
CA ILE A 55 2.82 -0.64 4.99
C ILE A 55 3.61 0.59 5.43
N LEU A 56 3.05 1.45 6.29
CA LEU A 56 3.78 2.55 6.92
C LEU A 56 5.02 2.05 7.68
N TYR A 57 4.83 1.07 8.55
CA TYR A 57 5.92 0.51 9.32
C TYR A 57 6.95 -0.21 8.46
N PHE A 58 6.51 -0.98 7.46
CA PHE A 58 7.37 -1.71 6.52
C PHE A 58 8.18 -0.74 5.64
N GLY A 59 7.52 0.26 5.05
CA GLY A 59 8.11 1.19 4.11
C GLY A 59 9.24 2.06 4.67
N ARG A 60 9.35 2.19 6.01
CA ARG A 60 10.42 2.95 6.67
C ARG A 60 11.84 2.48 6.34
N LYS A 61 11.98 1.24 5.88
CA LYS A 61 13.27 0.63 5.53
C LYS A 61 13.58 0.75 4.03
N VAL A 62 12.65 1.27 3.25
CA VAL A 62 12.75 1.32 1.79
C VAL A 62 12.44 2.75 1.34
N LYS A 63 13.27 3.30 0.45
CA LYS A 63 12.94 4.58 -0.18
C LYS A 63 11.66 4.45 -1.00
N MET A 64 10.57 5.04 -0.54
CA MET A 64 9.24 4.83 -1.08
C MET A 64 8.46 6.13 -1.21
N ALA A 65 7.80 6.32 -2.35
CA ALA A 65 6.82 7.37 -2.56
C ALA A 65 5.40 6.78 -2.50
N THR A 66 4.43 7.61 -2.11
CA THR A 66 3.01 7.21 -2.11
C THR A 66 2.11 8.38 -2.45
N MET A 67 0.86 8.07 -2.80
CA MET A 67 -0.16 9.09 -3.06
C MET A 67 -1.17 9.13 -1.90
N VAL A 68 -1.39 10.32 -1.36
CA VAL A 68 -2.35 10.56 -0.28
C VAL A 68 -3.41 11.55 -0.76
N SER A 69 -4.66 11.26 -0.47
CA SER A 69 -5.82 12.07 -0.87
C SER A 69 -5.71 13.52 -0.36
N GLN A 70 -6.31 14.46 -1.11
CA GLN A 70 -6.39 15.89 -0.72
C GLN A 70 -7.49 16.18 0.31
N SER A 71 -8.14 15.15 0.89
CA SER A 71 -9.11 15.29 1.97
C SER A 71 -8.48 15.78 3.27
N GLU A 72 -9.33 16.17 4.23
CA GLU A 72 -8.90 16.52 5.58
C GLU A 72 -8.22 15.34 6.27
N ASP A 73 -8.80 14.13 6.18
CA ASP A 73 -8.19 12.92 6.71
C ASP A 73 -6.83 12.62 6.08
N GLY A 74 -6.72 12.82 4.75
CA GLY A 74 -5.42 12.73 4.06
C GLY A 74 -4.41 13.74 4.62
N SER A 75 -4.84 14.94 4.97
CA SER A 75 -3.96 15.96 5.55
C SER A 75 -3.48 15.61 6.96
N LEU A 76 -4.28 14.87 7.72
CA LEU A 76 -3.90 14.35 9.05
C LEU A 76 -2.80 13.29 8.96
N ILE A 77 -2.83 12.46 7.91
CA ILE A 77 -1.94 11.30 7.82
C ILE A 77 -0.62 11.60 7.09
N VAL A 78 -0.55 12.67 6.28
CA VAL A 78 0.69 13.06 5.56
C VAL A 78 1.90 13.16 6.49
N PRO A 79 1.86 13.89 7.62
CA PRO A 79 3.03 13.98 8.51
C PRO A 79 3.44 12.63 9.12
N VAL A 80 2.50 11.67 9.20
CA VAL A 80 2.81 10.30 9.64
C VAL A 80 3.62 9.57 8.58
N PHE A 81 3.21 9.63 7.30
CA PHE A 81 3.96 9.05 6.19
C PHE A 81 5.37 9.63 6.10
N GLU A 82 5.50 10.97 6.16
CA GLU A 82 6.78 11.67 6.11
C GLU A 82 7.70 11.25 7.27
N ARG A 83 7.15 11.05 8.47
CA ARG A 83 7.91 10.58 9.63
C ARG A 83 8.41 9.13 9.49
N PHE A 84 7.76 8.32 8.67
CA PHE A 84 8.23 7.00 8.26
C PHE A 84 9.16 7.04 7.03
N GLY A 85 9.51 8.23 6.53
CA GLY A 85 10.46 8.41 5.43
C GLY A 85 9.84 8.26 4.03
N PHE A 86 8.51 8.36 3.93
CA PHE A 86 7.84 8.36 2.63
C PHE A 86 7.88 9.73 1.97
N GLU A 87 8.09 9.72 0.66
CA GLU A 87 7.81 10.86 -0.21
C GLU A 87 6.31 10.89 -0.52
N VAL A 88 5.62 11.96 -0.10
CA VAL A 88 4.15 12.03 -0.21
C VAL A 88 3.74 12.94 -1.36
N VAL A 89 2.92 12.42 -2.27
CA VAL A 89 2.27 13.19 -3.32
C VAL A 89 0.78 13.34 -3.00
N ARG A 90 0.28 14.58 -3.08
CA ARG A 90 -1.13 14.88 -2.80
C ARG A 90 -1.98 14.70 -4.05
N GLY A 91 -2.95 13.79 -3.99
CA GLY A 91 -3.88 13.50 -5.08
C GLY A 91 -4.72 12.26 -4.82
N SER A 92 -5.71 12.05 -5.67
CA SER A 92 -6.54 10.84 -5.67
C SER A 92 -7.11 10.62 -7.07
N SER A 93 -7.74 9.48 -7.31
CA SER A 93 -8.41 9.15 -8.59
C SER A 93 -9.44 10.21 -9.04
N GLY A 94 -9.96 11.04 -8.14
CA GLY A 94 -10.95 12.09 -8.46
C GLY A 94 -10.36 13.50 -8.58
N ARG A 95 -9.57 13.96 -7.60
CA ARG A 95 -9.00 15.32 -7.58
C ARG A 95 -7.49 15.30 -7.74
N GLY A 96 -6.97 15.98 -8.77
CA GLY A 96 -5.53 16.11 -8.99
C GLY A 96 -4.82 14.81 -9.38
N GLY A 97 -5.56 13.75 -9.72
CA GLY A 97 -4.99 12.41 -9.96
C GLY A 97 -3.96 12.39 -11.08
N ALA A 98 -4.24 13.03 -12.22
CA ALA A 98 -3.29 13.09 -13.34
C ALA A 98 -1.98 13.84 -12.98
N SER A 99 -2.07 14.93 -12.21
CA SER A 99 -0.89 15.66 -11.73
C SER A 99 -0.11 14.83 -10.72
N ALA A 100 -0.79 14.16 -9.79
CA ALA A 100 -0.19 13.30 -8.79
C ALA A 100 0.49 12.09 -9.45
N LEU A 101 -0.14 11.44 -10.42
CA LEU A 101 0.47 10.35 -11.19
C LEU A 101 1.74 10.79 -11.92
N ARG A 102 1.76 12.01 -12.50
CA ARG A 102 2.99 12.56 -13.11
C ARG A 102 4.12 12.76 -12.09
N GLN A 103 3.80 13.17 -10.86
CA GLN A 103 4.80 13.30 -9.79
C GLN A 103 5.32 11.92 -9.35
N ILE A 104 4.42 10.96 -9.15
CA ILE A 104 4.79 9.57 -8.82
C ILE A 104 5.65 8.94 -9.93
N TYR A 105 5.32 9.19 -11.21
CA TYR A 105 6.15 8.79 -12.35
C TYR A 105 7.59 9.30 -12.22
N ARG A 106 7.79 10.56 -11.81
CA ARG A 106 9.13 11.13 -11.61
C ARG A 106 9.90 10.43 -10.48
N PHE A 107 9.22 10.01 -9.40
CA PHE A 107 9.85 9.25 -8.33
C PHE A 107 10.34 7.87 -8.82
N LEU A 108 9.52 7.14 -9.57
CA LEU A 108 9.94 5.89 -10.20
C LEU A 108 11.15 6.09 -11.11
N LYS A 109 11.14 7.12 -11.97
CA LYS A 109 12.29 7.42 -12.85
C LYS A 109 13.57 7.80 -12.09
N LYS A 110 13.48 8.24 -10.85
CA LYS A 110 14.62 8.51 -9.95
C LYS A 110 15.04 7.29 -9.12
N GLY A 111 14.51 6.09 -9.41
CA GLY A 111 14.83 4.87 -8.68
C GLY A 111 14.14 4.72 -7.32
N CYS A 112 13.07 5.50 -7.06
CA CYS A 112 12.29 5.40 -5.85
C CYS A 112 11.14 4.40 -6.06
N ASN A 113 10.98 3.44 -5.16
CA ASN A 113 9.82 2.57 -5.16
C ASN A 113 8.53 3.35 -4.87
N VAL A 114 7.39 2.79 -5.24
CA VAL A 114 6.09 3.41 -4.99
C VAL A 114 5.14 2.41 -4.33
N GLY A 115 4.39 2.87 -3.35
CA GLY A 115 3.34 2.07 -2.70
C GLY A 115 1.95 2.62 -2.98
N PHE A 116 1.03 1.75 -3.40
CA PHE A 116 -0.38 2.08 -3.63
C PHE A 116 -1.32 1.20 -2.84
N ALA A 117 -2.33 1.83 -2.22
CA ALA A 117 -3.57 1.17 -1.85
C ALA A 117 -4.44 1.09 -3.11
N VAL A 118 -4.52 -0.10 -3.71
CA VAL A 118 -5.11 -0.27 -5.06
C VAL A 118 -6.62 -0.15 -5.11
N ASP A 119 -7.31 -0.25 -3.98
CA ASP A 119 -8.74 0.02 -3.83
C ASP A 119 -9.04 1.52 -3.59
N GLY A 120 -7.99 2.35 -3.56
CA GLY A 120 -8.10 3.80 -3.43
C GLY A 120 -8.57 4.27 -2.05
N SER A 121 -8.78 5.58 -1.91
CA SER A 121 -9.16 6.21 -0.64
C SER A 121 -10.67 6.24 -0.37
N ARG A 122 -11.49 5.78 -1.31
CA ARG A 122 -12.96 5.82 -1.22
C ARG A 122 -13.62 4.46 -1.43
N GLY A 123 -12.80 3.45 -1.77
CA GLY A 123 -13.32 2.12 -2.06
C GLY A 123 -14.04 2.01 -3.42
N PRO A 124 -14.81 0.97 -3.62
CA PRO A 124 -15.14 -0.07 -2.65
C PRO A 124 -13.94 -0.91 -2.24
N ALA A 125 -13.93 -1.42 -0.99
CA ALA A 125 -12.86 -2.25 -0.49
C ALA A 125 -12.59 -3.45 -1.38
N ARG A 126 -11.31 -3.77 -1.53
CA ARG A 126 -10.84 -4.96 -2.26
C ARG A 126 -11.25 -4.98 -3.74
N ARG A 127 -11.40 -3.81 -4.36
CA ARG A 127 -11.60 -3.67 -5.80
C ARG A 127 -10.47 -2.82 -6.38
N VAL A 128 -9.65 -3.41 -7.25
CA VAL A 128 -8.50 -2.74 -7.85
C VAL A 128 -8.94 -1.59 -8.75
N GLN A 129 -8.38 -0.41 -8.51
CA GLN A 129 -8.55 0.79 -9.35
C GLN A 129 -7.47 0.83 -10.45
N GLY A 130 -7.80 1.38 -11.62
CA GLY A 130 -6.90 1.37 -12.78
C GLY A 130 -5.63 2.22 -12.67
N GLY A 131 -5.55 3.13 -11.70
CA GLY A 131 -4.43 4.10 -11.59
C GLY A 131 -3.05 3.46 -11.47
N THR A 132 -2.94 2.39 -10.70
CA THR A 132 -1.68 1.64 -10.51
C THR A 132 -1.22 0.96 -11.79
N LEU A 133 -2.17 0.36 -12.53
CA LEU A 133 -1.90 -0.29 -13.82
C LEU A 133 -1.47 0.72 -14.88
N PHE A 134 -2.17 1.87 -14.92
CA PHE A 134 -1.81 2.97 -15.82
C PHE A 134 -0.38 3.43 -15.59
N LEU A 135 0.01 3.60 -14.32
CA LEU A 135 1.37 3.99 -13.97
C LEU A 135 2.39 2.93 -14.42
N ALA A 136 2.13 1.65 -14.15
CA ALA A 136 3.00 0.54 -14.57
C ALA A 136 3.19 0.50 -16.09
N ALA A 137 2.11 0.62 -16.86
CA ALA A 137 2.15 0.65 -18.33
C ALA A 137 2.99 1.82 -18.87
N HIS A 138 2.97 2.98 -18.21
CA HIS A 138 3.69 4.17 -18.68
C HIS A 138 5.15 4.22 -18.22
N THR A 139 5.48 3.59 -17.09
CA THR A 139 6.83 3.59 -16.53
C THR A 139 7.67 2.37 -16.96
N GLY A 140 7.01 1.25 -17.26
CA GLY A 140 7.63 -0.06 -17.41
C GLY A 140 8.01 -0.70 -16.07
N SER A 141 7.74 -0.04 -14.94
CA SER A 141 8.01 -0.61 -13.61
C SER A 141 6.99 -1.71 -13.29
N PRO A 142 7.43 -2.88 -12.81
CA PRO A 142 6.51 -3.95 -12.48
C PRO A 142 5.69 -3.63 -11.24
N ILE A 143 4.48 -4.18 -11.20
CA ILE A 143 3.65 -4.21 -10.01
C ILE A 143 4.01 -5.45 -9.20
N ILE A 144 4.35 -5.27 -7.93
CA ILE A 144 4.52 -6.35 -6.95
C ILE A 144 3.27 -6.36 -6.06
N PRO A 145 2.39 -7.36 -6.21
CA PRO A 145 1.28 -7.54 -5.29
C PRO A 145 1.81 -7.84 -3.89
N ILE A 146 1.25 -7.17 -2.88
CA ILE A 146 1.64 -7.38 -1.48
C ILE A 146 0.38 -7.53 -0.62
N ASN A 147 0.39 -8.53 0.25
CA ASN A 147 -0.62 -8.65 1.28
C ASN A 147 0.01 -8.96 2.65
N VAL A 148 -0.74 -8.71 3.70
CA VAL A 148 -0.29 -8.94 5.08
C VAL A 148 -1.41 -9.62 5.85
N VAL A 149 -1.07 -10.64 6.61
CA VAL A 149 -1.98 -11.33 7.50
C VAL A 149 -1.41 -11.43 8.91
N TYR A 150 -2.28 -11.56 9.88
CA TYR A 150 -1.94 -11.58 11.30
C TYR A 150 -2.48 -12.83 11.97
N SER A 151 -1.71 -13.43 12.88
CA SER A 151 -2.20 -14.56 13.69
C SER A 151 -3.35 -14.13 14.60
N HIS A 152 -3.27 -12.93 15.16
CA HIS A 152 -4.29 -12.31 15.98
C HIS A 152 -4.39 -10.83 15.63
N SER A 153 -5.59 -10.35 15.37
CA SER A 153 -5.83 -8.96 14.94
C SER A 153 -7.14 -8.42 15.45
N ILE A 154 -7.19 -7.09 15.55
CA ILE A 154 -8.44 -6.33 15.71
C ILE A 154 -8.90 -5.92 14.31
N LYS A 155 -10.12 -6.30 13.95
CA LYS A 155 -10.77 -5.92 12.68
C LYS A 155 -11.69 -4.76 12.92
N PHE A 156 -11.46 -3.68 12.17
CA PHE A 156 -12.31 -2.50 12.26
C PHE A 156 -13.52 -2.63 11.32
N ASN A 157 -14.66 -2.16 11.77
CA ASN A 157 -15.84 -2.05 10.92
C ASN A 157 -15.78 -0.76 10.07
N SER A 158 -14.67 -0.60 9.33
CA SER A 158 -14.44 0.47 8.37
C SER A 158 -14.74 -0.02 6.94
N TRP A 159 -14.88 0.94 6.01
CA TRP A 159 -15.12 0.62 4.60
C TRP A 159 -14.01 -0.26 4.00
N ASP A 160 -12.75 -0.04 4.41
CA ASP A 160 -11.53 -0.71 3.94
C ASP A 160 -11.22 -2.03 4.66
N LYS A 161 -12.06 -2.40 5.66
CA LYS A 161 -11.84 -3.59 6.48
C LYS A 161 -10.45 -3.64 7.11
N MET A 162 -10.01 -2.49 7.65
CA MET A 162 -8.71 -2.35 8.27
C MET A 162 -8.49 -3.40 9.38
N GLU A 163 -7.29 -3.96 9.38
CA GLU A 163 -6.85 -4.89 10.42
C GLU A 163 -5.55 -4.40 11.04
N ILE A 164 -5.45 -4.50 12.37
CA ILE A 164 -4.24 -4.18 13.13
C ILE A 164 -3.92 -5.38 14.04
N PRO A 165 -2.66 -5.88 14.07
CA PRO A 165 -2.31 -6.98 14.96
C PRO A 165 -2.46 -6.55 16.43
N ILE A 166 -2.70 -7.52 17.32
CA ILE A 166 -2.44 -7.30 18.74
C ILE A 166 -0.94 -7.50 19.02
N PRO A 167 -0.40 -6.90 20.09
CA PRO A 167 1.01 -7.08 20.45
C PRO A 167 1.43 -8.53 20.50
N PHE A 168 2.67 -8.84 20.10
CA PHE A 168 3.29 -10.16 20.09
C PHE A 168 2.69 -11.16 19.08
N SER A 169 1.80 -10.72 18.18
CA SER A 169 1.27 -11.54 17.09
C SER A 169 2.37 -11.91 16.07
N ARG A 170 2.14 -13.00 15.36
CA ARG A 170 2.85 -13.26 14.12
C ARG A 170 2.25 -12.40 13.01
N VAL A 171 3.11 -11.84 12.18
CA VAL A 171 2.77 -11.04 11.00
C VAL A 171 3.43 -11.70 9.80
N LEU A 172 2.65 -12.09 8.81
CA LEU A 172 3.17 -12.69 7.60
C LEU A 172 2.95 -11.74 6.42
N ILE A 173 4.04 -11.32 5.79
CA ILE A 173 4.04 -10.55 4.55
C ILE A 173 4.10 -11.52 3.38
N LEU A 174 3.25 -11.34 2.39
CA LEU A 174 3.24 -12.15 1.17
C LEU A 174 3.45 -11.25 -0.04
N TYR A 175 4.46 -11.57 -0.82
CA TYR A 175 4.70 -10.96 -2.13
C TYR A 175 4.19 -11.89 -3.22
N GLY A 176 3.47 -11.34 -4.19
CA GLY A 176 3.06 -12.05 -5.39
C GLY A 176 4.05 -11.85 -6.53
N PRO A 177 3.90 -12.64 -7.61
CA PRO A 177 4.74 -12.54 -8.79
C PRO A 177 4.63 -11.15 -9.44
N PRO A 178 5.73 -10.64 -10.04
CA PRO A 178 5.75 -9.35 -10.68
C PRO A 178 4.81 -9.32 -11.90
N ILE A 179 4.04 -8.24 -12.03
CA ILE A 179 3.15 -8.01 -13.16
C ILE A 179 3.73 -6.88 -14.01
N TYR A 180 4.15 -7.21 -15.23
CA TYR A 180 4.60 -6.25 -16.23
C TYR A 180 3.44 -5.89 -17.16
N ILE A 181 3.29 -4.61 -17.48
CA ILE A 181 2.24 -4.12 -18.37
C ILE A 181 2.88 -3.40 -19.54
N LYS A 182 2.55 -3.81 -20.74
CA LYS A 182 3.01 -3.17 -21.97
C LYS A 182 2.29 -1.83 -22.16
N ARG A 183 2.98 -0.85 -22.72
CA ARG A 183 2.36 0.42 -23.09
C ARG A 183 1.43 0.23 -24.30
N GLY A 184 0.27 0.88 -24.26
CA GLY A 184 -0.66 0.89 -25.39
C GLY A 184 -1.54 -0.36 -25.52
N ILE A 185 -1.69 -1.15 -24.44
CA ILE A 185 -2.65 -2.26 -24.40
C ILE A 185 -4.08 -1.76 -24.57
N GLY A 186 -4.93 -2.59 -25.18
CA GLY A 186 -6.36 -2.32 -25.32
C GLY A 186 -7.13 -2.39 -24.00
N GLU A 187 -8.37 -1.94 -24.02
CA GLU A 187 -9.23 -1.88 -22.83
C GLU A 187 -9.52 -3.27 -22.25
N GLU A 188 -9.74 -4.27 -23.08
CA GLU A 188 -9.98 -5.67 -22.67
C GLU A 188 -8.76 -6.26 -21.94
N GLU A 189 -7.56 -6.07 -22.50
CA GLU A 189 -6.33 -6.56 -21.88
C GLU A 189 -6.05 -5.82 -20.56
N PHE A 190 -6.31 -4.51 -20.52
CA PHE A 190 -6.17 -3.71 -19.30
C PHE A 190 -7.10 -4.23 -18.20
N GLU A 191 -8.35 -4.51 -18.51
CA GLU A 191 -9.32 -5.06 -17.54
C GLU A 191 -8.94 -6.48 -17.11
N ALA A 192 -8.46 -7.32 -18.01
CA ALA A 192 -7.98 -8.65 -17.69
C ALA A 192 -6.81 -8.60 -16.70
N ILE A 193 -5.85 -7.67 -16.86
CA ILE A 193 -4.73 -7.46 -15.94
C ILE A 193 -5.23 -6.91 -14.61
N ARG A 194 -6.20 -6.00 -14.62
CA ARG A 194 -6.82 -5.48 -13.39
C ARG A 194 -7.43 -6.61 -12.55
N LEU A 195 -8.21 -7.48 -13.18
CA LEU A 195 -8.81 -8.65 -12.54
C LEU A 195 -7.75 -9.66 -12.08
N LYS A 196 -6.68 -9.85 -12.85
CA LYS A 196 -5.55 -10.70 -12.46
C LYS A 196 -4.89 -10.19 -11.17
N LEU A 197 -4.60 -8.90 -11.07
CA LEU A 197 -4.03 -8.30 -9.86
C LEU A 197 -4.97 -8.49 -8.64
N GLU A 198 -6.26 -8.23 -8.85
CA GLU A 198 -7.28 -8.42 -7.81
C GLU A 198 -7.31 -9.86 -7.31
N ARG A 199 -7.32 -10.85 -8.22
CA ARG A 199 -7.28 -12.28 -7.88
C ARG A 199 -6.02 -12.65 -7.11
N ILE A 200 -4.84 -12.21 -7.55
CA ILE A 200 -3.58 -12.49 -6.85
C ILE A 200 -3.63 -11.95 -5.41
N LEU A 201 -4.12 -10.74 -5.21
CA LEU A 201 -4.23 -10.16 -3.87
C LEU A 201 -5.19 -10.96 -2.96
N PHE A 202 -6.27 -11.52 -3.49
CA PHE A 202 -7.15 -12.44 -2.75
C PHE A 202 -6.49 -13.77 -2.46
N GLU A 203 -5.75 -14.34 -3.42
CA GLU A 203 -5.02 -15.60 -3.25
C GLU A 203 -3.95 -15.45 -2.17
N LEU A 204 -3.13 -14.39 -2.20
CA LEU A 204 -2.15 -14.08 -1.15
C LEU A 204 -2.78 -13.99 0.24
N TYR A 205 -3.95 -13.33 0.35
CA TYR A 205 -4.66 -13.26 1.62
C TYR A 205 -5.08 -14.65 2.11
N ARG A 206 -5.67 -15.46 1.23
CA ARG A 206 -6.16 -16.81 1.57
C ARG A 206 -5.01 -17.73 1.97
N GLU A 207 -3.93 -17.74 1.20
CA GLU A 207 -2.73 -18.55 1.47
C GLU A 207 -2.08 -18.14 2.79
N GLY A 208 -1.91 -16.84 3.00
CA GLY A 208 -1.37 -16.30 4.24
C GLY A 208 -2.22 -16.68 5.46
N MET A 209 -3.55 -16.62 5.35
CA MET A 209 -4.46 -17.01 6.42
C MET A 209 -4.44 -18.52 6.72
N MET A 210 -4.13 -19.36 5.74
CA MET A 210 -3.93 -20.79 5.97
C MET A 210 -2.58 -21.06 6.64
N GLU A 211 -1.52 -20.35 6.24
CA GLU A 211 -0.17 -20.55 6.79
C GLU A 211 -0.05 -20.00 8.22
N ILE A 212 -0.59 -18.82 8.49
CA ILE A 212 -0.39 -18.14 9.78
C ILE A 212 -1.11 -18.86 10.94
N LYS A 213 -2.09 -19.70 10.64
CA LYS A 213 -2.83 -20.51 11.63
C LYS A 213 -2.11 -21.82 12.01
N ARG A 214 -1.09 -22.20 11.27
CA ARG A 214 -0.21 -23.34 11.56
C ARG A 214 0.89 -22.93 12.54
#